data_81ca3f28337db1b25b91b23e11a91f82
#
_entry.id   81ca3f28337db1b25b91b23e11a91f82
#
_cell.length_a   1.000
_cell.length_b   1.000
_cell.length_c   1.000
_cell.angle_alpha   90.00
_cell.angle_beta   90.00
_cell.angle_gamma   90.00
#
_symmetry.space_group_name_H-M   'P 1'
#
loop_
_entity.id
_entity.type
_entity.pdbx_description
1 polymer ?
#
loop_
_entity_poly.entity_id
_entity_poly.type
_entity_poly.pdbx_seq_one_letter_code
_entity_poly.pdbx_strand_id
1 'polypeptide(L)'
;MKKFAALLLAGAMAFSMMACGSSSDKKAGDKSSDSKKTESAKSTSASDIKVGVIYIGDENEGYTEAHMKGIQEMKKELGLSDDQIIEKTLIPEDETCYDAAVDLAEQGCNIIFGTSFGHESYLLQAAAEYPDVQFCHATGYQAASSGLDNMHNYFTAVYESRYVSGVVAGLKLNEMIENGDIKEDQTKIGYVGAYPYAEVKSGYTAFFLGVRSVCPSATMKVIYTNSWASIDLEKEAAESLIADGCVLISQHADTTGASTACEKAGVPIVGYNVSMIATAPTQALTSASIDWGPYYTYAVKS
;
A
#
# COMPACT_ATOMS: atom_id res chain seq x y z
N MET A 1 21.39 43.61 26.31
CA MET A 1 20.48 44.76 26.12
C MET A 1 19.88 44.68 24.73
N LYS A 2 18.66 44.42 24.62
CA LYS A 2 17.55 44.93 23.78
C LYS A 2 16.43 43.85 23.74
N LYS A 3 15.40 44.15 24.50
CA LYS A 3 14.09 43.50 24.54
C LYS A 3 13.33 43.87 23.25
N PHE A 4 12.61 42.91 22.63
CA PHE A 4 11.43 43.27 21.83
C PHE A 4 10.24 42.37 22.17
N ALA A 5 9.12 43.02 22.24
CA ALA A 5 7.88 42.68 22.90
C ALA A 5 7.01 41.72 22.05
N ALA A 6 6.20 40.96 22.79
CA ALA A 6 5.06 40.19 22.28
C ALA A 6 3.89 41.14 21.90
N LEU A 7 3.20 40.83 20.81
CA LEU A 7 1.88 41.41 20.50
C LEU A 7 0.88 40.26 20.32
N LEU A 8 -0.01 40.16 21.32
CA LEU A 8 -1.22 39.35 21.29
C LEU A 8 -2.29 40.13 20.52
N LEU A 9 -2.94 39.53 19.54
CA LEU A 9 -4.22 40.02 18.99
C LEU A 9 -5.28 38.93 19.17
N ALA A 10 -6.19 39.17 20.10
CA ALA A 10 -7.43 38.44 20.29
C ALA A 10 -8.48 39.03 19.36
N GLY A 11 -9.13 38.25 18.54
CA GLY A 11 -10.27 38.58 17.71
C GLY A 11 -11.48 37.73 18.08
N ALA A 12 -12.51 38.38 18.59
CA ALA A 12 -13.72 37.81 19.15
C ALA A 12 -14.65 37.23 18.05
N MET A 13 -15.20 36.04 18.33
CA MET A 13 -16.33 35.45 17.60
C MET A 13 -17.62 36.08 18.06
N ALA A 14 -18.44 36.56 17.11
CA ALA A 14 -19.83 36.90 17.36
C ALA A 14 -20.73 35.80 16.76
N PHE A 15 -21.44 35.09 17.65
CA PHE A 15 -22.59 34.25 17.31
C PHE A 15 -23.80 35.13 17.03
N SER A 16 -24.54 34.89 15.94
CA SER A 16 -25.91 35.34 15.78
C SER A 16 -26.79 34.16 15.39
N MET A 17 -27.55 33.70 16.38
CA MET A 17 -28.78 32.93 16.16
C MET A 17 -29.87 33.89 15.79
N MET A 18 -30.71 33.54 14.81
CA MET A 18 -32.04 34.12 14.71
C MET A 18 -33.05 33.04 14.29
N ALA A 19 -34.10 32.99 15.10
CA ALA A 19 -35.15 32.00 15.12
C ALA A 19 -36.30 32.35 14.15
N CYS A 20 -37.12 31.31 13.94
CA CYS A 20 -38.37 31.22 13.22
C CYS A 20 -39.35 32.41 13.32
N GLY A 21 -40.07 32.65 12.22
CA GLY A 21 -41.32 33.38 12.20
C GLY A 21 -42.11 33.15 10.91
N SER A 22 -43.29 32.58 11.07
CA SER A 22 -44.24 32.12 10.06
C SER A 22 -45.08 33.25 9.47
N SER A 23 -45.55 33.09 8.26
CA SER A 23 -46.87 33.32 7.63
C SER A 23 -46.99 34.33 6.48
N SER A 24 -47.42 33.72 5.39
CA SER A 24 -48.48 34.09 4.44
C SER A 24 -48.44 35.34 3.57
N ASP A 25 -48.62 35.05 2.30
CA ASP A 25 -49.48 35.64 1.26
C ASP A 25 -48.91 36.62 0.21
N LYS A 26 -48.97 36.07 -1.02
CA LYS A 26 -49.41 36.66 -2.31
C LYS A 26 -48.50 37.47 -3.24
N LYS A 27 -48.36 36.84 -4.41
CA LYS A 27 -48.48 37.32 -5.82
C LYS A 27 -47.27 37.93 -6.54
N ALA A 28 -46.88 37.14 -7.55
CA ALA A 28 -46.62 37.46 -8.97
C ALA A 28 -45.46 38.39 -9.35
N GLY A 29 -44.55 37.82 -10.13
CA GLY A 29 -43.57 38.58 -10.94
C GLY A 29 -42.50 37.66 -11.54
N ASP A 30 -42.75 37.19 -12.73
CA ASP A 30 -41.94 36.51 -13.70
C ASP A 30 -40.51 37.06 -13.86
N LYS A 31 -39.48 36.19 -13.87
CA LYS A 31 -38.46 36.00 -14.89
C LYS A 31 -37.24 35.18 -14.47
N SER A 32 -37.01 34.18 -15.30
CA SER A 32 -35.71 33.58 -15.67
C SER A 32 -34.87 32.94 -14.56
N SER A 33 -35.14 31.67 -14.32
CA SER A 33 -34.23 30.74 -13.66
C SER A 33 -33.23 30.18 -14.66
N ASP A 34 -31.98 30.56 -14.50
CA ASP A 34 -30.84 29.80 -15.05
C ASP A 34 -30.69 28.56 -14.17
N SER A 35 -31.31 27.47 -14.58
CA SER A 35 -31.14 26.17 -13.96
C SER A 35 -29.78 25.61 -14.42
N LYS A 36 -28.76 25.73 -13.54
CA LYS A 36 -27.61 24.87 -13.59
C LYS A 36 -28.10 23.41 -13.51
N LYS A 37 -28.07 22.74 -14.65
CA LYS A 37 -28.24 21.31 -14.76
C LYS A 37 -27.12 20.66 -13.96
N THR A 38 -27.42 20.18 -12.77
CA THR A 38 -26.58 19.22 -12.07
C THR A 38 -26.70 17.95 -12.92
N GLU A 39 -25.66 17.63 -13.66
CA GLU A 39 -25.56 16.31 -14.30
C GLU A 39 -25.53 15.29 -13.16
N SER A 40 -26.60 14.54 -13.06
CA SER A 40 -26.69 13.35 -12.22
C SER A 40 -25.66 12.35 -12.79
N ALA A 41 -24.64 12.04 -12.03
CA ALA A 41 -23.75 10.94 -12.34
C ALA A 41 -24.62 9.70 -12.63
N LYS A 42 -24.49 9.13 -13.82
CA LYS A 42 -25.14 7.88 -14.19
C LYS A 42 -24.53 6.81 -13.26
N SER A 43 -25.33 6.28 -12.34
CA SER A 43 -24.93 5.08 -11.61
C SER A 43 -24.85 3.92 -12.62
N THR A 44 -23.66 3.40 -12.84
CA THR A 44 -23.43 2.18 -13.59
C THR A 44 -24.05 1.03 -12.81
N SER A 45 -24.83 0.15 -13.46
CA SER A 45 -25.36 -1.02 -12.77
C SER A 45 -24.23 -2.03 -12.54
N ALA A 46 -24.30 -2.85 -11.49
CA ALA A 46 -23.28 -3.87 -11.22
C ALA A 46 -23.08 -4.85 -12.40
N SER A 47 -24.09 -5.02 -13.27
CA SER A 47 -24.01 -5.83 -14.47
C SER A 47 -23.16 -5.22 -15.59
N ASP A 48 -22.91 -3.90 -15.54
CA ASP A 48 -22.28 -3.16 -16.64
C ASP A 48 -20.85 -2.71 -16.30
N ILE A 49 -20.42 -2.91 -15.04
CA ILE A 49 -19.08 -2.52 -14.60
C ILE A 49 -18.03 -3.48 -15.14
N LYS A 50 -16.93 -2.91 -15.62
CA LYS A 50 -15.75 -3.65 -16.06
C LYS A 50 -14.51 -3.10 -15.35
N VAL A 51 -13.72 -3.99 -14.80
CA VAL A 51 -12.53 -3.70 -13.97
C VAL A 51 -11.26 -4.10 -14.72
N GLY A 52 -10.33 -3.18 -14.88
CA GLY A 52 -8.98 -3.45 -15.39
C GLY A 52 -7.97 -3.50 -14.25
N VAL A 53 -6.97 -4.37 -14.35
CA VAL A 53 -5.87 -4.42 -13.37
C VAL A 53 -4.53 -4.59 -14.07
N ILE A 54 -3.53 -3.82 -13.64
CA ILE A 54 -2.16 -3.84 -14.16
C ILE A 54 -1.22 -4.24 -13.02
N TYR A 55 -0.57 -5.39 -13.18
CA TYR A 55 0.39 -5.95 -12.22
C TYR A 55 1.82 -5.87 -12.75
N ILE A 56 2.78 -5.62 -11.84
CA ILE A 56 4.22 -5.67 -12.14
C ILE A 56 4.73 -7.09 -12.34
N GLY A 57 4.20 -8.05 -11.59
CA GLY A 57 4.57 -9.44 -11.60
C GLY A 57 3.43 -10.36 -12.03
N ASP A 58 3.49 -11.60 -11.57
CA ASP A 58 2.47 -12.63 -11.71
C ASP A 58 2.19 -13.31 -10.35
N GLU A 59 1.47 -14.41 -10.34
CA GLU A 59 1.11 -15.17 -9.15
C GLU A 59 2.30 -15.78 -8.38
N ASN A 60 3.51 -15.76 -8.95
CA ASN A 60 4.73 -16.27 -8.31
C ASN A 60 5.45 -15.20 -7.49
N GLU A 61 5.03 -13.94 -7.60
CA GLU A 61 5.56 -12.81 -6.86
C GLU A 61 4.56 -12.41 -5.75
N GLY A 62 5.03 -12.37 -4.50
CA GLY A 62 4.15 -12.28 -3.32
C GLY A 62 3.30 -11.01 -3.24
N TYR A 63 3.80 -9.86 -3.69
CA TYR A 63 3.04 -8.61 -3.74
C TYR A 63 1.91 -8.70 -4.78
N THR A 64 2.23 -9.15 -5.99
CA THR A 64 1.23 -9.36 -7.06
C THR A 64 0.21 -10.42 -6.65
N GLU A 65 0.64 -11.54 -6.05
CA GLU A 65 -0.25 -12.59 -5.53
C GLU A 65 -1.26 -12.03 -4.52
N ALA A 66 -0.82 -11.16 -3.60
CA ALA A 66 -1.70 -10.53 -2.62
C ALA A 66 -2.75 -9.62 -3.28
N HIS A 67 -2.37 -8.85 -4.30
CA HIS A 67 -3.30 -8.04 -5.10
C HIS A 67 -4.31 -8.91 -5.87
N MET A 68 -3.84 -9.97 -6.54
CA MET A 68 -4.71 -10.92 -7.26
C MET A 68 -5.75 -11.56 -6.33
N LYS A 69 -5.35 -11.96 -5.12
CA LYS A 69 -6.29 -12.45 -4.09
C LYS A 69 -7.34 -11.41 -3.76
N GLY A 70 -6.94 -10.16 -3.55
CA GLY A 70 -7.87 -9.05 -3.28
C GLY A 70 -8.87 -8.81 -4.42
N ILE A 71 -8.44 -8.92 -5.68
CA ILE A 71 -9.34 -8.85 -6.86
C ILE A 71 -10.33 -10.02 -6.87
N GLN A 72 -9.89 -11.24 -6.57
CA GLN A 72 -10.79 -12.39 -6.50
C GLN A 72 -11.81 -12.28 -5.34
N GLU A 73 -11.41 -11.72 -4.21
CA GLU A 73 -12.31 -11.44 -3.08
C GLU A 73 -13.35 -10.40 -3.46
N MET A 74 -12.93 -9.27 -4.06
CA MET A 74 -13.83 -8.23 -4.58
C MET A 74 -14.80 -8.80 -5.61
N LYS A 75 -14.32 -9.57 -6.59
CA LYS A 75 -15.13 -10.23 -7.60
C LYS A 75 -16.22 -11.10 -6.98
N LYS A 76 -15.86 -11.92 -5.99
CA LYS A 76 -16.78 -12.79 -5.26
C LYS A 76 -17.82 -11.99 -4.46
N GLU A 77 -17.37 -10.95 -3.76
CA GLU A 77 -18.25 -10.12 -2.93
C GLU A 77 -19.27 -9.35 -3.78
N LEU A 78 -18.84 -8.84 -4.94
CA LEU A 78 -19.70 -8.06 -5.85
C LEU A 78 -20.51 -8.94 -6.82
N GLY A 79 -20.21 -10.24 -6.89
CA GLY A 79 -20.85 -11.18 -7.81
C GLY A 79 -20.52 -10.91 -9.27
N LEU A 80 -19.30 -10.38 -9.55
CA LEU A 80 -18.85 -10.12 -10.91
C LEU A 80 -18.46 -11.41 -11.63
N SER A 81 -18.70 -11.45 -12.94
CA SER A 81 -18.30 -12.56 -13.81
C SER A 81 -16.83 -12.42 -14.28
N ASP A 82 -16.28 -13.49 -14.86
CA ASP A 82 -14.89 -13.48 -15.35
C ASP A 82 -14.64 -12.45 -16.45
N ASP A 83 -15.62 -12.23 -17.32
CA ASP A 83 -15.56 -11.28 -18.43
C ASP A 83 -15.64 -9.80 -18.01
N GLN A 84 -15.98 -9.54 -16.76
CA GLN A 84 -15.98 -8.20 -16.17
C GLN A 84 -14.60 -7.79 -15.59
N ILE A 85 -13.63 -8.70 -15.52
CA ILE A 85 -12.30 -8.43 -14.97
C ILE A 85 -11.24 -8.73 -16.01
N ILE A 86 -10.43 -7.73 -16.34
CA ILE A 86 -9.34 -7.87 -17.31
C ILE A 86 -8.02 -7.60 -16.57
N GLU A 87 -7.20 -8.62 -16.44
CA GLU A 87 -5.93 -8.56 -15.74
C GLU A 87 -4.75 -8.59 -16.73
N LYS A 88 -3.77 -7.70 -16.51
CA LYS A 88 -2.51 -7.65 -17.27
C LYS A 88 -1.35 -7.85 -16.31
N THR A 89 -0.60 -8.92 -16.51
CA THR A 89 0.54 -9.31 -15.69
C THR A 89 1.87 -8.97 -16.37
N LEU A 90 2.94 -8.93 -15.57
CA LEU A 90 4.32 -8.72 -16.05
C LEU A 90 4.46 -7.38 -16.82
N ILE A 91 3.74 -6.36 -16.41
CA ILE A 91 3.82 -5.02 -16.99
C ILE A 91 4.91 -4.23 -16.25
N PRO A 92 6.03 -3.91 -16.92
CA PRO A 92 7.13 -3.17 -16.28
C PRO A 92 6.77 -1.72 -15.94
N GLU A 93 7.61 -1.08 -15.13
CA GLU A 93 7.47 0.33 -14.73
C GLU A 93 8.01 1.27 -15.83
N ASP A 94 7.49 1.12 -17.06
CA ASP A 94 7.85 1.90 -18.24
C ASP A 94 6.61 2.23 -19.09
N GLU A 95 6.82 2.72 -20.31
CA GLU A 95 5.75 3.14 -21.24
C GLU A 95 4.75 2.00 -21.55
N THR A 96 5.15 0.74 -21.40
CA THR A 96 4.24 -0.41 -21.56
C THR A 96 3.06 -0.34 -20.57
N CYS A 97 3.24 0.29 -19.41
CA CYS A 97 2.16 0.51 -18.46
C CYS A 97 1.10 1.48 -18.99
N TYR A 98 1.53 2.56 -19.68
CA TYR A 98 0.59 3.47 -20.36
C TYR A 98 -0.19 2.74 -21.44
N ASP A 99 0.48 1.98 -22.31
CA ASP A 99 -0.17 1.20 -23.36
C ASP A 99 -1.17 0.20 -22.79
N ALA A 100 -0.82 -0.45 -21.67
CA ALA A 100 -1.71 -1.37 -20.96
C ALA A 100 -2.95 -0.66 -20.39
N ALA A 101 -2.80 0.54 -19.85
CA ALA A 101 -3.89 1.34 -19.30
C ALA A 101 -4.85 1.82 -20.40
N VAL A 102 -4.31 2.29 -21.53
CA VAL A 102 -5.07 2.69 -22.71
C VAL A 102 -5.87 1.50 -23.27
N ASP A 103 -5.23 0.35 -23.45
CA ASP A 103 -5.90 -0.85 -23.96
C ASP A 103 -7.05 -1.30 -23.02
N LEU A 104 -6.90 -1.21 -21.70
CA LEU A 104 -7.98 -1.50 -20.75
C LEU A 104 -9.14 -0.50 -20.86
N ALA A 105 -8.83 0.80 -21.02
CA ALA A 105 -9.84 1.84 -21.21
C ALA A 105 -10.61 1.63 -22.52
N GLU A 106 -9.92 1.31 -23.63
CA GLU A 106 -10.52 1.00 -24.93
C GLU A 106 -11.36 -0.29 -24.92
N GLN A 107 -11.02 -1.25 -24.06
CA GLN A 107 -11.85 -2.44 -23.82
C GLN A 107 -13.08 -2.15 -22.95
N GLY A 108 -13.28 -0.90 -22.53
CA GLY A 108 -14.45 -0.44 -21.81
C GLY A 108 -14.38 -0.66 -20.30
N CYS A 109 -13.18 -0.76 -19.71
CA CYS A 109 -13.04 -0.74 -18.26
C CYS A 109 -13.51 0.60 -17.70
N ASN A 110 -14.33 0.57 -16.66
CA ASN A 110 -14.82 1.76 -15.96
C ASN A 110 -13.85 2.21 -14.87
N ILE A 111 -13.11 1.25 -14.32
CA ILE A 111 -12.09 1.47 -13.30
C ILE A 111 -10.86 0.62 -13.60
N ILE A 112 -9.67 1.21 -13.46
CA ILE A 112 -8.39 0.56 -13.74
C ILE A 112 -7.49 0.72 -12.51
N PHE A 113 -6.99 -0.39 -11.99
CA PHE A 113 -6.05 -0.44 -10.88
C PHE A 113 -4.63 -0.69 -11.38
N GLY A 114 -3.67 0.12 -10.95
CA GLY A 114 -2.25 -0.14 -11.14
C GLY A 114 -1.57 -0.39 -9.79
N THR A 115 -0.72 -1.37 -9.72
CA THR A 115 -0.24 -1.88 -8.42
C THR A 115 1.20 -1.46 -8.08
N SER A 116 2.07 -1.21 -9.06
CA SER A 116 3.48 -0.92 -8.81
C SER A 116 3.78 0.57 -8.70
N PHE A 117 4.76 0.93 -7.87
CA PHE A 117 5.15 2.32 -7.57
C PHE A 117 5.46 3.14 -8.85
N GLY A 118 6.22 2.59 -9.79
CA GLY A 118 6.59 3.27 -11.02
C GLY A 118 5.48 3.34 -12.08
N HIS A 119 4.35 2.68 -11.88
CA HIS A 119 3.19 2.79 -12.77
C HIS A 119 2.48 4.16 -12.68
N GLU A 120 2.68 4.93 -11.59
CA GLU A 120 1.89 6.13 -11.30
C GLU A 120 1.90 7.16 -12.43
N SER A 121 3.08 7.50 -12.95
CA SER A 121 3.22 8.53 -13.99
C SER A 121 2.53 8.14 -15.31
N TYR A 122 2.49 6.87 -15.62
CA TYR A 122 1.84 6.33 -16.83
C TYR A 122 0.33 6.27 -16.68
N LEU A 123 -0.17 5.93 -15.48
CA LEU A 123 -1.60 6.00 -15.18
C LEU A 123 -2.12 7.43 -15.16
N LEU A 124 -1.33 8.40 -14.69
CA LEU A 124 -1.68 9.82 -14.76
C LEU A 124 -1.84 10.30 -16.22
N GLN A 125 -0.98 9.84 -17.13
CA GLN A 125 -1.12 10.15 -18.56
C GLN A 125 -2.43 9.57 -19.13
N ALA A 126 -2.70 8.29 -18.86
CA ALA A 126 -3.93 7.65 -19.32
C ALA A 126 -5.18 8.30 -18.69
N ALA A 127 -5.15 8.67 -17.40
CA ALA A 127 -6.25 9.34 -16.73
C ALA A 127 -6.60 10.70 -17.33
N ALA A 128 -5.59 11.45 -17.81
CA ALA A 128 -5.81 12.72 -18.50
C ALA A 128 -6.50 12.56 -19.85
N GLU A 129 -6.31 11.43 -20.54
CA GLU A 129 -6.89 11.14 -21.86
C GLU A 129 -8.27 10.47 -21.76
N TYR A 130 -8.53 9.74 -20.68
CA TYR A 130 -9.78 8.99 -20.45
C TYR A 130 -10.52 9.51 -19.20
N PRO A 131 -11.08 10.72 -19.22
CA PRO A 131 -11.68 11.36 -18.03
C PRO A 131 -12.91 10.64 -17.48
N ASP A 132 -13.56 9.78 -18.27
CA ASP A 132 -14.70 8.98 -17.85
C ASP A 132 -14.32 7.64 -17.19
N VAL A 133 -13.03 7.28 -17.18
CA VAL A 133 -12.47 6.07 -16.56
C VAL A 133 -11.82 6.45 -15.24
N GLN A 134 -12.08 5.69 -14.17
CA GLN A 134 -11.43 5.88 -12.88
C GLN A 134 -10.10 5.13 -12.84
N PHE A 135 -9.04 5.79 -12.39
CA PHE A 135 -7.72 5.19 -12.22
C PHE A 135 -7.33 5.20 -10.75
N CYS A 136 -7.01 4.03 -10.22
CA CYS A 136 -6.60 3.85 -8.83
C CYS A 136 -5.19 3.26 -8.80
N HIS A 137 -4.27 3.95 -8.15
CA HIS A 137 -2.86 3.55 -8.10
C HIS A 137 -2.41 3.25 -6.66
N ALA A 138 -1.92 2.03 -6.44
CA ALA A 138 -1.32 1.64 -5.16
C ALA A 138 0.06 2.30 -4.97
N THR A 139 0.41 2.63 -3.74
CA THR A 139 1.71 3.19 -3.35
C THR A 139 2.03 4.59 -3.85
N GLY A 140 1.25 5.15 -4.78
CA GLY A 140 1.47 6.47 -5.35
C GLY A 140 1.11 7.63 -4.42
N TYR A 141 1.42 8.86 -4.86
CA TYR A 141 1.22 10.07 -4.06
C TYR A 141 0.87 11.31 -4.89
N GLN A 142 0.82 11.20 -6.21
CA GLN A 142 0.67 12.35 -7.11
C GLN A 142 -0.79 12.71 -7.40
N ALA A 143 -1.75 11.81 -7.16
CA ALA A 143 -3.16 12.03 -7.47
C ALA A 143 -3.70 13.35 -6.90
N ALA A 144 -3.46 13.64 -5.61
CA ALA A 144 -3.93 14.85 -4.95
C ALA A 144 -3.39 16.16 -5.56
N SER A 145 -2.27 16.13 -6.26
CA SER A 145 -1.62 17.28 -6.89
C SER A 145 -1.75 17.30 -8.42
N SER A 146 -2.32 16.24 -9.02
CA SER A 146 -2.44 16.10 -10.48
C SER A 146 -3.48 17.04 -11.10
N GLY A 147 -4.51 17.42 -10.34
CA GLY A 147 -5.67 18.17 -10.84
C GLY A 147 -6.65 17.30 -11.64
N LEU A 148 -6.52 15.97 -11.59
CA LEU A 148 -7.40 15.00 -12.24
C LEU A 148 -8.40 14.46 -11.21
N ASP A 149 -9.70 14.56 -11.51
CA ASP A 149 -10.77 14.09 -10.64
C ASP A 149 -10.93 12.55 -10.68
N ASN A 150 -10.38 11.90 -11.71
CA ASN A 150 -10.47 10.46 -11.98
C ASN A 150 -9.19 9.69 -11.63
N MET A 151 -8.24 10.30 -10.93
CA MET A 151 -7.00 9.65 -10.47
C MET A 151 -6.97 9.59 -8.94
N HIS A 152 -6.75 8.39 -8.40
CA HIS A 152 -6.77 8.13 -6.96
C HIS A 152 -5.52 7.37 -6.53
N ASN A 153 -4.97 7.74 -5.38
CA ASN A 153 -3.93 6.94 -4.73
C ASN A 153 -4.50 6.17 -3.54
N TYR A 154 -4.02 4.96 -3.34
CA TYR A 154 -4.36 4.15 -2.17
C TYR A 154 -3.15 3.39 -1.66
N PHE A 155 -3.14 3.14 -0.38
CA PHE A 155 -2.21 2.23 0.27
C PHE A 155 -2.78 1.81 1.64
N THR A 156 -2.15 0.81 2.24
CA THR A 156 -2.54 0.31 3.56
C THR A 156 -1.65 0.90 4.66
N ALA A 157 -2.13 0.86 5.90
CA ALA A 157 -1.33 1.20 7.08
C ALA A 157 -0.36 0.05 7.42
N VAL A 158 0.41 -0.43 6.43
CA VAL A 158 1.30 -1.60 6.58
C VAL A 158 2.32 -1.43 7.72
N TYR A 159 2.69 -0.20 8.06
CA TYR A 159 3.55 0.09 9.20
C TYR A 159 2.99 -0.43 10.54
N GLU A 160 1.66 -0.56 10.68
CA GLU A 160 1.04 -1.13 11.88
C GLU A 160 1.33 -2.63 11.98
N SER A 161 1.12 -3.39 10.90
CA SER A 161 1.46 -4.82 10.86
C SER A 161 2.98 -5.03 10.98
N ARG A 162 3.79 -4.12 10.43
CA ARG A 162 5.25 -4.11 10.62
C ARG A 162 5.65 -3.94 12.09
N TYR A 163 5.00 -3.02 12.80
CA TYR A 163 5.25 -2.83 14.23
C TYR A 163 4.91 -4.10 15.03
N VAL A 164 3.73 -4.69 14.79
CA VAL A 164 3.30 -5.93 15.45
C VAL A 164 4.25 -7.09 15.13
N SER A 165 4.64 -7.26 13.87
CA SER A 165 5.62 -8.30 13.49
C SER A 165 7.01 -8.04 14.08
N GLY A 166 7.35 -6.77 14.31
CA GLY A 166 8.55 -6.37 15.05
C GLY A 166 8.51 -6.81 16.54
N VAL A 167 7.34 -6.68 17.18
CA VAL A 167 7.16 -7.20 18.55
C VAL A 167 7.41 -8.72 18.59
N VAL A 168 6.86 -9.48 17.62
CA VAL A 168 7.11 -10.92 17.51
C VAL A 168 8.61 -11.22 17.36
N ALA A 169 9.31 -10.48 16.49
CA ALA A 169 10.75 -10.62 16.30
C ALA A 169 11.53 -10.32 17.59
N GLY A 170 11.16 -9.28 18.33
CA GLY A 170 11.80 -8.92 19.60
C GLY A 170 11.58 -9.96 20.70
N LEU A 171 10.37 -10.55 20.78
CA LEU A 171 10.09 -11.66 21.67
C LEU A 171 10.92 -12.90 21.32
N LYS A 172 11.12 -13.17 20.03
CA LYS A 172 12.00 -14.27 19.57
C LYS A 172 13.46 -14.03 19.98
N LEU A 173 13.96 -12.79 19.88
CA LEU A 173 15.30 -12.47 20.37
C LEU A 173 15.44 -12.71 21.87
N ASN A 174 14.44 -12.33 22.68
CA ASN A 174 14.45 -12.59 24.11
C ASN A 174 14.44 -14.10 24.42
N GLU A 175 13.61 -14.87 23.72
CA GLU A 175 13.62 -16.34 23.82
C GLU A 175 15.01 -16.93 23.54
N MET A 176 15.68 -16.46 22.46
CA MET A 176 17.03 -16.91 22.10
C MET A 176 18.07 -16.54 23.17
N ILE A 177 17.92 -15.37 23.83
CA ILE A 177 18.77 -14.98 24.96
C ILE A 177 18.52 -15.89 26.18
N GLU A 178 17.26 -16.13 26.53
CA GLU A 178 16.87 -16.98 27.66
C GLU A 178 17.34 -18.42 27.51
N ASN A 179 17.29 -18.94 26.27
CA ASN A 179 17.78 -20.29 25.92
C ASN A 179 19.34 -20.36 25.91
N GLY A 180 20.03 -19.23 25.85
CA GLY A 180 21.49 -19.16 25.74
C GLY A 180 22.00 -19.35 24.30
N ASP A 181 21.12 -19.26 23.31
CA ASP A 181 21.46 -19.36 21.87
C ASP A 181 22.28 -18.15 21.42
N ILE A 182 21.98 -16.97 21.98
CA ILE A 182 22.68 -15.71 21.75
C ILE A 182 22.86 -14.95 23.07
N LYS A 183 23.76 -13.96 23.08
CA LYS A 183 23.92 -13.01 24.19
C LYS A 183 23.13 -11.72 23.91
N GLU A 184 22.88 -10.93 24.92
CA GLU A 184 22.17 -9.64 24.83
C GLU A 184 22.86 -8.65 23.88
N ASP A 185 24.19 -8.69 23.75
CA ASP A 185 24.97 -7.87 22.82
C ASP A 185 25.00 -8.40 21.38
N GLN A 186 24.35 -9.54 21.12
CA GLN A 186 24.28 -10.20 19.83
C GLN A 186 22.90 -10.09 19.14
N THR A 187 22.03 -9.19 19.63
CA THR A 187 20.66 -9.00 19.14
C THR A 187 20.60 -8.16 17.87
N LYS A 188 21.42 -8.47 16.87
CA LYS A 188 21.48 -7.78 15.60
C LYS A 188 20.54 -8.39 14.59
N ILE A 189 19.64 -7.58 14.05
CA ILE A 189 18.66 -7.97 13.03
C ILE A 189 19.12 -7.50 11.65
N GLY A 190 18.92 -8.34 10.63
CA GLY A 190 19.06 -7.98 9.24
C GLY A 190 17.72 -7.60 8.62
N TYR A 191 17.72 -6.62 7.72
CA TYR A 191 16.53 -6.23 6.96
C TYR A 191 16.87 -6.14 5.47
N VAL A 192 16.19 -6.94 4.65
CA VAL A 192 16.31 -6.94 3.19
C VAL A 192 15.27 -5.98 2.62
N GLY A 193 15.71 -4.79 2.22
CA GLY A 193 14.86 -3.77 1.60
C GLY A 193 14.95 -3.80 0.08
N ALA A 194 13.87 -3.42 -0.61
CA ALA A 194 13.90 -3.24 -2.07
C ALA A 194 14.64 -1.95 -2.45
N TYR A 195 14.05 -0.80 -2.18
CA TYR A 195 14.61 0.52 -2.47
C TYR A 195 14.62 1.43 -1.24
N PRO A 196 15.47 2.47 -1.18
CA PRO A 196 15.48 3.44 -0.08
C PRO A 196 14.32 4.46 -0.15
N TYR A 197 13.13 4.04 -0.56
CA TYR A 197 11.94 4.89 -0.64
C TYR A 197 11.26 5.07 0.72
N ALA A 198 10.39 6.08 0.82
CA ALA A 198 9.72 6.43 2.06
C ALA A 198 8.88 5.27 2.62
N GLU A 199 8.18 4.54 1.76
CA GLU A 199 7.39 3.37 2.10
C GLU A 199 8.24 2.29 2.77
N VAL A 200 9.34 1.85 2.14
CA VAL A 200 10.25 0.85 2.68
C VAL A 200 10.87 1.31 4.01
N LYS A 201 11.26 2.59 4.08
CA LYS A 201 11.80 3.19 5.31
C LYS A 201 10.78 3.23 6.44
N SER A 202 9.53 3.58 6.16
CA SER A 202 8.47 3.56 7.17
C SER A 202 8.24 2.15 7.71
N GLY A 203 8.25 1.15 6.81
CA GLY A 203 8.08 -0.26 7.14
C GLY A 203 9.16 -0.77 8.10
N TYR A 204 10.44 -0.66 7.75
CA TYR A 204 11.49 -1.14 8.65
C TYR A 204 11.65 -0.30 9.92
N THR A 205 11.30 1.00 9.86
CA THR A 205 11.31 1.84 11.06
C THR A 205 10.26 1.36 12.06
N ALA A 206 9.03 1.14 11.60
CA ALA A 206 7.95 0.61 12.43
C ALA A 206 8.30 -0.78 13.00
N PHE A 207 8.81 -1.67 12.14
CA PHE A 207 9.30 -2.99 12.55
C PHE A 207 10.35 -2.88 13.67
N PHE A 208 11.37 -2.05 13.48
CA PHE A 208 12.44 -1.88 14.46
C PHE A 208 11.97 -1.26 15.77
N LEU A 209 11.03 -0.31 15.72
CA LEU A 209 10.37 0.22 16.91
C LEU A 209 9.60 -0.87 17.67
N GLY A 210 8.90 -1.75 16.95
CA GLY A 210 8.24 -2.92 17.53
C GLY A 210 9.22 -3.86 18.22
N VAL A 211 10.33 -4.20 17.55
CA VAL A 211 11.42 -5.02 18.16
C VAL A 211 11.93 -4.38 19.46
N ARG A 212 12.28 -3.11 19.42
CA ARG A 212 12.88 -2.41 20.56
C ARG A 212 11.90 -2.16 21.70
N SER A 213 10.60 -2.24 21.46
CA SER A 213 9.61 -2.13 22.51
C SER A 213 9.68 -3.28 23.53
N VAL A 214 10.21 -4.44 23.12
CA VAL A 214 10.34 -5.65 23.96
C VAL A 214 11.80 -6.13 24.11
N CYS A 215 12.68 -5.84 23.15
CA CYS A 215 14.11 -6.15 23.19
C CYS A 215 14.94 -4.87 22.96
N PRO A 216 15.16 -4.02 23.99
CA PRO A 216 15.81 -2.71 23.84
C PRO A 216 17.26 -2.75 23.36
N SER A 217 17.98 -3.87 23.58
CA SER A 217 19.36 -4.08 23.11
C SER A 217 19.47 -4.29 21.60
N ALA A 218 18.34 -4.57 20.91
CA ALA A 218 18.34 -4.86 19.50
C ALA A 218 18.93 -3.74 18.64
N THR A 219 19.74 -4.12 17.67
CA THR A 219 20.26 -3.28 16.59
C THR A 219 19.80 -3.81 15.25
N MET A 220 19.81 -2.98 14.20
CA MET A 220 19.36 -3.40 12.87
C MET A 220 20.32 -2.91 11.78
N LYS A 221 20.58 -3.78 10.81
CA LYS A 221 21.30 -3.45 9.56
C LYS A 221 20.38 -3.69 8.38
N VAL A 222 20.34 -2.73 7.45
CA VAL A 222 19.53 -2.79 6.23
C VAL A 222 20.45 -2.96 5.02
N ILE A 223 20.10 -3.87 4.10
CA ILE A 223 20.69 -3.98 2.76
C ILE A 223 19.58 -3.78 1.75
N TYR A 224 19.78 -2.91 0.76
CA TYR A 224 18.87 -2.70 -0.34
C TYR A 224 19.30 -3.51 -1.56
N THR A 225 18.35 -4.23 -2.15
CA THR A 225 18.55 -5.01 -3.38
C THR A 225 18.52 -4.13 -4.64
N ASN A 226 17.90 -2.95 -4.55
CA ASN A 226 17.56 -2.08 -5.68
C ASN A 226 16.69 -2.82 -6.73
N SER A 227 15.84 -3.71 -6.26
CA SER A 227 14.82 -4.44 -7.01
C SER A 227 13.62 -4.69 -6.11
N TRP A 228 12.40 -4.63 -6.63
CA TRP A 228 11.21 -5.04 -5.91
C TRP A 228 11.19 -6.55 -5.72
N ALA A 229 11.48 -7.30 -6.79
CA ALA A 229 11.39 -8.74 -6.82
C ALA A 229 12.60 -9.35 -7.53
N SER A 230 13.51 -9.97 -6.77
CA SER A 230 14.63 -10.73 -7.28
C SER A 230 15.04 -11.80 -6.27
N ILE A 231 14.70 -13.04 -6.54
CA ILE A 231 15.01 -14.18 -5.67
C ILE A 231 16.51 -14.22 -5.34
N ASP A 232 17.37 -14.03 -6.34
CA ASP A 232 18.82 -14.13 -6.16
C ASP A 232 19.37 -12.97 -5.32
N LEU A 233 18.98 -11.71 -5.62
CA LEU A 233 19.46 -10.54 -4.88
C LEU A 233 18.96 -10.54 -3.42
N GLU A 234 17.72 -10.95 -3.19
CA GLU A 234 17.16 -11.06 -1.84
C GLU A 234 17.85 -12.15 -1.03
N LYS A 235 18.12 -13.29 -1.65
CA LYS A 235 18.88 -14.39 -1.06
C LYS A 235 20.31 -13.96 -0.70
N GLU A 236 21.03 -13.34 -1.64
CA GLU A 236 22.39 -12.83 -1.42
C GLU A 236 22.43 -11.77 -0.30
N ALA A 237 21.45 -10.88 -0.26
CA ALA A 237 21.34 -9.87 0.79
C ALA A 237 21.11 -10.52 2.17
N ALA A 238 20.22 -11.52 2.26
CA ALA A 238 19.97 -12.25 3.49
C ALA A 238 21.22 -13.05 3.94
N GLU A 239 21.86 -13.78 3.03
CA GLU A 239 23.12 -14.51 3.31
C GLU A 239 24.22 -13.55 3.80
N SER A 240 24.36 -12.38 3.20
CA SER A 240 25.31 -11.33 3.63
C SER A 240 25.01 -10.79 5.03
N LEU A 241 23.73 -10.54 5.34
CA LEU A 241 23.31 -10.11 6.67
C LEU A 241 23.58 -11.17 7.74
N ILE A 242 23.30 -12.44 7.44
CA ILE A 242 23.58 -13.57 8.33
C ILE A 242 25.10 -13.70 8.57
N ALA A 243 25.90 -13.61 7.51
CA ALA A 243 27.36 -13.65 7.61
C ALA A 243 27.94 -12.49 8.43
N ASP A 244 27.25 -11.34 8.45
CA ASP A 244 27.58 -10.16 9.26
C ASP A 244 27.08 -10.27 10.72
N GLY A 245 26.59 -11.45 11.12
CA GLY A 245 26.14 -11.74 12.49
C GLY A 245 24.72 -11.31 12.81
N CYS A 246 23.85 -11.11 11.81
CA CYS A 246 22.43 -10.94 12.08
C CYS A 246 21.81 -12.30 12.46
N VAL A 247 21.09 -12.32 13.58
CA VAL A 247 20.51 -13.53 14.18
C VAL A 247 19.02 -13.70 13.88
N LEU A 248 18.42 -12.72 13.23
CA LEU A 248 17.05 -12.71 12.74
C LEU A 248 16.99 -11.81 11.49
N ILE A 249 16.20 -12.22 10.49
CA ILE A 249 16.02 -11.45 9.25
C ILE A 249 14.56 -11.01 9.10
N SER A 250 14.36 -9.85 8.49
CA SER A 250 13.07 -9.42 7.93
C SER A 250 13.27 -8.85 6.53
N GLN A 251 12.20 -8.66 5.79
CA GLN A 251 12.27 -8.19 4.41
C GLN A 251 11.15 -7.20 4.05
N HIS A 252 11.42 -6.38 3.04
CA HIS A 252 10.47 -5.55 2.31
C HIS A 252 10.79 -5.60 0.80
N ALA A 253 11.29 -6.72 0.36
CA ALA A 253 11.38 -7.14 -1.02
C ALA A 253 10.42 -8.33 -1.17
N ASP A 254 9.96 -8.61 -2.38
CA ASP A 254 8.66 -9.26 -2.60
C ASP A 254 8.75 -10.75 -2.92
N THR A 255 9.98 -11.34 -2.88
CA THR A 255 10.17 -12.76 -3.20
C THR A 255 10.44 -13.64 -1.97
N THR A 256 10.59 -14.92 -2.22
CA THR A 256 10.94 -15.93 -1.21
C THR A 256 12.46 -16.14 -1.05
N GLY A 257 13.29 -15.31 -1.69
CA GLY A 257 14.75 -15.45 -1.67
C GLY A 257 15.35 -15.39 -0.27
N ALA A 258 14.95 -14.36 0.50
CA ALA A 258 15.41 -14.18 1.87
C ALA A 258 14.95 -15.32 2.80
N SER A 259 13.70 -15.78 2.67
CA SER A 259 13.16 -16.87 3.49
C SER A 259 13.86 -18.21 3.19
N THR A 260 14.19 -18.46 1.93
CA THR A 260 14.96 -19.63 1.52
C THR A 260 16.37 -19.62 2.14
N ALA A 261 17.06 -18.47 2.14
CA ALA A 261 18.37 -18.32 2.79
C ALA A 261 18.28 -18.56 4.30
N CYS A 262 17.26 -17.99 4.96
CA CYS A 262 17.04 -18.14 6.39
C CYS A 262 16.75 -19.57 6.81
N GLU A 263 15.89 -20.29 6.09
CA GLU A 263 15.60 -21.72 6.33
C GLU A 263 16.87 -22.55 6.27
N LYS A 264 17.68 -22.36 5.21
CA LYS A 264 18.96 -23.07 5.03
C LYS A 264 19.97 -22.79 6.15
N ALA A 265 19.98 -21.55 6.64
CA ALA A 265 20.92 -21.12 7.69
C ALA A 265 20.43 -21.40 9.12
N GLY A 266 19.17 -21.81 9.31
CA GLY A 266 18.57 -21.97 10.64
C GLY A 266 18.34 -20.63 11.36
N VAL A 267 18.10 -19.54 10.61
CA VAL A 267 17.91 -18.20 11.14
C VAL A 267 16.44 -17.80 11.03
N PRO A 268 15.79 -17.36 12.12
CA PRO A 268 14.40 -16.93 12.10
C PRO A 268 14.16 -15.78 11.10
N ILE A 269 12.97 -15.80 10.45
CA ILE A 269 12.56 -14.74 9.51
C ILE A 269 11.17 -14.22 9.81
N VAL A 270 11.00 -12.91 9.64
CA VAL A 270 9.71 -12.23 9.51
C VAL A 270 9.50 -11.84 8.05
N GLY A 271 8.51 -12.46 7.41
CA GLY A 271 8.20 -12.28 5.99
C GLY A 271 7.36 -11.04 5.68
N TYR A 272 7.03 -10.90 4.39
CA TYR A 272 6.24 -9.82 3.84
C TYR A 272 5.28 -10.30 2.75
N ASN A 273 4.17 -9.56 2.55
CA ASN A 273 3.08 -9.79 1.60
C ASN A 273 2.32 -11.11 1.82
N VAL A 274 3.01 -12.22 1.78
CA VAL A 274 2.43 -13.57 1.91
C VAL A 274 3.10 -14.36 3.03
N SER A 275 2.51 -15.49 3.40
CA SER A 275 3.09 -16.41 4.37
C SER A 275 4.35 -17.07 3.83
N MET A 276 5.45 -17.01 4.57
CA MET A 276 6.72 -17.66 4.22
C MET A 276 6.85 -19.10 4.73
N ILE A 277 5.78 -19.68 5.32
CA ILE A 277 5.82 -21.05 5.88
C ILE A 277 6.15 -22.10 4.81
N ALA A 278 5.69 -21.90 3.57
CA ALA A 278 5.97 -22.83 2.49
C ALA A 278 7.46 -22.92 2.13
N THR A 279 8.20 -21.81 2.25
CA THR A 279 9.63 -21.72 1.89
C THR A 279 10.56 -21.75 3.10
N ALA A 280 10.06 -21.42 4.29
CA ALA A 280 10.81 -21.47 5.53
C ALA A 280 9.98 -22.14 6.65
N PRO A 281 9.64 -23.44 6.52
CA PRO A 281 8.71 -24.11 7.42
C PRO A 281 9.17 -24.17 8.88
N THR A 282 10.48 -24.09 9.14
CA THR A 282 11.03 -24.12 10.50
C THR A 282 11.48 -22.76 11.01
N GLN A 283 11.68 -21.77 10.14
CA GLN A 283 12.23 -20.46 10.49
C GLN A 283 11.25 -19.30 10.35
N ALA A 284 10.13 -19.45 9.61
CA ALA A 284 9.14 -18.39 9.47
C ALA A 284 8.39 -18.16 10.80
N LEU A 285 8.53 -16.96 11.37
CA LEU A 285 7.83 -16.56 12.59
C LEU A 285 6.43 -16.03 12.31
N THR A 286 6.36 -15.08 11.40
CA THR A 286 5.15 -14.39 10.94
C THR A 286 5.45 -13.64 9.64
N SER A 287 4.41 -13.07 9.00
CA SER A 287 4.57 -12.16 7.86
C SER A 287 3.68 -10.94 8.04
N ALA A 288 4.19 -9.75 7.72
CA ALA A 288 3.37 -8.56 7.56
C ALA A 288 2.64 -8.65 6.22
N SER A 289 1.44 -9.19 6.20
CA SER A 289 0.62 -9.35 5.01
C SER A 289 -0.37 -8.20 4.84
N ILE A 290 -0.84 -8.02 3.62
CA ILE A 290 -1.82 -7.01 3.24
C ILE A 290 -3.04 -7.70 2.63
N ASP A 291 -4.22 -7.29 3.08
CA ASP A 291 -5.50 -7.64 2.48
C ASP A 291 -6.01 -6.48 1.63
N TRP A 292 -6.00 -6.65 0.32
CA TRP A 292 -6.41 -5.64 -0.66
C TRP A 292 -7.90 -5.70 -1.01
N GLY A 293 -8.58 -6.81 -0.71
CA GLY A 293 -9.99 -7.05 -1.05
C GLY A 293 -10.95 -5.95 -0.59
N PRO A 294 -10.86 -5.48 0.67
CA PRO A 294 -11.74 -4.43 1.18
C PRO A 294 -11.62 -3.12 0.39
N TYR A 295 -10.40 -2.72 0.00
CA TYR A 295 -10.23 -1.51 -0.81
C TYR A 295 -10.81 -1.66 -2.20
N TYR A 296 -10.51 -2.75 -2.90
CA TYR A 296 -11.04 -3.01 -4.24
C TYR A 296 -12.58 -3.03 -4.24
N THR A 297 -13.16 -3.72 -3.27
CA THR A 297 -14.62 -3.75 -3.10
C THR A 297 -15.20 -2.35 -2.86
N TYR A 298 -14.55 -1.55 -2.03
CA TYR A 298 -14.97 -0.16 -1.78
C TYR A 298 -14.88 0.68 -3.04
N ALA A 299 -13.75 0.67 -3.74
CA ALA A 299 -13.51 1.51 -4.92
C ALA A 299 -14.48 1.20 -6.07
N VAL A 300 -14.78 -0.10 -6.28
CA VAL A 300 -15.74 -0.52 -7.33
C VAL A 300 -17.19 -0.19 -6.97
N LYS A 301 -17.53 -0.08 -5.68
CA LYS A 301 -18.87 0.32 -5.21
C LYS A 301 -19.10 1.83 -5.23
N SER A 302 -18.04 2.65 -5.21
CA SER A 302 -18.13 4.12 -5.10
C SER A 302 -18.43 4.79 -6.41
#